data_fa954a5c4034a8a041e6e5eaca581765
#
_entry.id   fa954a5c4034a8a041e6e5eaca581765
#
_cell.length_a   1.000
_cell.length_b   1.000
_cell.length_c   1.000
_cell.angle_alpha   90.00
_cell.angle_beta   90.00
_cell.angle_gamma   90.00
#
_symmetry.space_group_name_H-M   'P 1'
#
loop_
_entity.id
_entity.type
_entity.pdbx_description
1 polymer ?
#
loop_
_entity_poly.entity_id
_entity_poly.type
_entity_poly.pdbx_seq_one_letter_code
_entity_poly.pdbx_strand_id
1 'polypeptide(L)'
;DNKNVDDYSDEEVAKVRNEKLGFIFQSFNLLPRTTVLENVKLPLAYSDVSEDFWEGMARKAIESVGLTHRLNYEPSQLSGGEKQRVAIARALVNNPDVIFADEPTGNLDSKSGEVVMEIIQKLNTEMGHTIILITHETYTAEYAERIIRLRDGEIESDTKVLSRRVGGKFIK
;
A
#
# COMPACT_ATOMS: atom_id res chain seq x y z
N ASP A 1 -17.90 2.76 11.11
CA ASP A 1 -18.64 2.14 12.23
C ASP A 1 -18.68 3.14 13.40
N ASN A 2 -19.84 3.32 14.03
CA ASN A 2 -20.03 4.32 15.11
C ASN A 2 -19.58 3.82 16.49
N LYS A 3 -18.62 2.88 16.56
CA LYS A 3 -18.05 2.34 17.80
C LYS A 3 -16.70 3.03 18.07
N ASN A 4 -16.48 3.51 19.30
CA ASN A 4 -15.18 4.07 19.67
C ASN A 4 -14.11 2.99 19.67
N VAL A 5 -12.90 3.30 19.24
CA VAL A 5 -11.78 2.36 19.20
C VAL A 5 -11.46 1.78 20.58
N ASP A 6 -11.64 2.58 21.64
CA ASP A 6 -11.42 2.15 23.03
C ASP A 6 -12.43 1.08 23.53
N ASP A 7 -13.54 0.90 22.80
CA ASP A 7 -14.57 -0.09 23.13
C ASP A 7 -14.35 -1.45 22.45
N TYR A 8 -13.28 -1.59 21.64
CA TYR A 8 -12.93 -2.83 20.97
C TYR A 8 -12.01 -3.69 21.84
N SER A 9 -12.21 -5.00 21.82
CA SER A 9 -11.23 -5.96 22.32
C SER A 9 -9.99 -5.99 21.40
N ASP A 10 -8.87 -6.52 21.89
CA ASP A 10 -7.65 -6.69 21.10
C ASP A 10 -7.89 -7.54 19.82
N GLU A 11 -8.74 -8.56 19.92
CA GLU A 11 -9.13 -9.39 18.77
C GLU A 11 -9.94 -8.60 17.75
N GLU A 12 -10.90 -7.80 18.18
CA GLU A 12 -11.70 -6.94 17.31
C GLU A 12 -10.82 -5.89 16.62
N VAL A 13 -9.86 -5.28 17.34
CA VAL A 13 -8.90 -4.33 16.78
C VAL A 13 -8.03 -5.02 15.72
N ALA A 14 -7.51 -6.23 16.00
CA ALA A 14 -6.72 -7.00 15.05
C ALA A 14 -7.51 -7.35 13.79
N LYS A 15 -8.78 -7.75 13.95
CA LYS A 15 -9.69 -8.04 12.83
C LYS A 15 -9.94 -6.80 11.97
N VAL A 16 -10.33 -5.68 12.58
CA VAL A 16 -10.55 -4.41 11.86
C VAL A 16 -9.28 -3.97 11.11
N ARG A 17 -8.13 -4.09 11.75
CA ARG A 17 -6.83 -3.78 11.13
C ARG A 17 -6.56 -4.66 9.91
N ASN A 18 -6.84 -5.95 9.99
CA ASN A 18 -6.63 -6.88 8.89
C ASN A 18 -7.59 -6.63 7.72
N GLU A 19 -8.87 -6.39 8.02
CA GLU A 19 -9.93 -6.26 7.01
C GLU A 19 -9.96 -4.87 6.37
N LYS A 20 -9.71 -3.80 7.16
CA LYS A 20 -9.98 -2.41 6.76
C LYS A 20 -8.73 -1.62 6.40
N LEU A 21 -7.56 -2.05 6.86
CA LEU A 21 -6.33 -1.29 6.72
C LEU A 21 -5.29 -2.06 5.90
N GLY A 22 -4.78 -1.44 4.85
CA GLY A 22 -3.61 -1.89 4.09
C GLY A 22 -2.36 -1.11 4.51
N PHE A 23 -1.20 -1.76 4.52
CA PHE A 23 0.07 -1.13 4.87
C PHE A 23 1.12 -1.37 3.80
N ILE A 24 1.70 -0.28 3.29
CA ILE A 24 2.81 -0.26 2.36
C ILE A 24 3.99 0.40 3.07
N PHE A 25 5.08 -0.33 3.27
CA PHE A 25 6.26 0.13 4.00
C PHE A 25 7.41 0.46 3.06
N GLN A 26 8.28 1.38 3.47
CA GLN A 26 9.50 1.72 2.76
C GLN A 26 10.43 0.51 2.55
N SER A 27 10.54 -0.37 3.54
CA SER A 27 11.42 -1.55 3.51
C SER A 27 10.77 -2.80 2.93
N PHE A 28 9.61 -2.67 2.24
CA PHE A 28 8.82 -3.75 1.63
C PHE A 28 8.26 -4.77 2.63
N ASN A 29 9.03 -5.16 3.63
CA ASN A 29 8.69 -6.15 4.67
C ASN A 29 8.11 -7.46 4.11
N LEU A 30 8.74 -7.96 3.03
CA LEU A 30 8.39 -9.25 2.44
C LEU A 30 9.06 -10.38 3.22
N LEU A 31 8.34 -11.50 3.37
CA LEU A 31 8.91 -12.71 3.95
C LEU A 31 9.95 -13.30 2.98
N PRO A 32 11.22 -13.44 3.40
CA PRO A 32 12.23 -14.09 2.57
C PRO A 32 11.91 -15.58 2.43
N ARG A 33 12.39 -16.21 1.38
CA ARG A 33 12.21 -17.66 1.12
C ARG A 33 10.74 -18.11 0.96
N THR A 34 9.85 -17.17 0.68
CA THR A 34 8.47 -17.40 0.27
C THR A 34 8.22 -16.73 -1.06
N THR A 35 7.33 -17.27 -1.87
CA THR A 35 7.03 -16.74 -3.19
C THR A 35 6.25 -15.42 -3.11
N VAL A 36 6.17 -14.71 -4.24
CA VAL A 36 5.28 -13.54 -4.41
C VAL A 36 3.84 -13.91 -4.04
N LEU A 37 3.34 -15.04 -4.55
CA LEU A 37 1.99 -15.51 -4.27
C LEU A 37 1.74 -15.72 -2.78
N GLU A 38 2.69 -16.40 -2.09
CA GLU A 38 2.59 -16.65 -0.65
C GLU A 38 2.67 -15.37 0.18
N ASN A 39 3.56 -14.43 -0.18
CA ASN A 39 3.62 -13.12 0.47
C ASN A 39 2.30 -12.37 0.39
N VAL A 40 1.64 -12.40 -0.78
CA VAL A 40 0.37 -11.70 -0.98
C VAL A 40 -0.79 -12.43 -0.29
N LYS A 41 -0.76 -13.76 -0.17
CA LYS A 41 -1.77 -14.52 0.59
C LYS A 41 -1.71 -14.31 2.11
N LEU A 42 -0.58 -13.84 2.64
CA LEU A 42 -0.36 -13.77 4.08
C LEU A 42 -1.48 -13.07 4.88
N PRO A 43 -2.02 -11.90 4.47
CA PRO A 43 -3.11 -11.26 5.21
C PRO A 43 -4.40 -12.07 5.24
N LEU A 44 -4.65 -12.93 4.24
CA LEU A 44 -5.84 -13.77 4.17
C LEU A 44 -5.85 -14.83 5.27
N ALA A 45 -4.67 -15.31 5.72
CA ALA A 45 -4.55 -16.27 6.82
C ALA A 45 -5.08 -15.74 8.17
N TYR A 46 -5.28 -14.44 8.28
CA TYR A 46 -5.83 -13.76 9.47
C TYR A 46 -7.23 -13.19 9.22
N SER A 47 -7.85 -13.53 8.09
CA SER A 47 -9.19 -13.09 7.71
C SER A 47 -10.21 -14.23 7.87
N ASP A 48 -11.50 -13.91 7.80
CA ASP A 48 -12.58 -14.91 7.81
C ASP A 48 -12.82 -15.54 6.41
N VAL A 49 -11.97 -15.24 5.42
CA VAL A 49 -12.09 -15.76 4.04
C VAL A 49 -11.67 -17.22 4.00
N SER A 50 -12.49 -18.09 3.40
CA SER A 50 -12.14 -19.49 3.18
C SER A 50 -10.89 -19.63 2.31
N GLU A 51 -10.00 -20.58 2.64
CA GLU A 51 -8.74 -20.83 1.94
C GLU A 51 -8.93 -21.11 0.44
N ASP A 52 -10.07 -21.69 0.05
CA ASP A 52 -10.43 -21.96 -1.34
C ASP A 52 -10.41 -20.69 -2.25
N PHE A 53 -10.59 -19.52 -1.66
CA PHE A 53 -10.59 -18.24 -2.40
C PHE A 53 -9.24 -17.52 -2.39
N TRP A 54 -8.30 -17.89 -1.50
CA TRP A 54 -7.06 -17.15 -1.28
C TRP A 54 -6.20 -17.00 -2.53
N GLU A 55 -6.04 -18.10 -3.28
CA GLU A 55 -5.21 -18.06 -4.48
C GLU A 55 -5.82 -17.13 -5.54
N GLY A 56 -7.13 -17.21 -5.75
CA GLY A 56 -7.84 -16.33 -6.70
C GLY A 56 -7.72 -14.85 -6.33
N MET A 57 -7.90 -14.52 -5.04
CA MET A 57 -7.77 -13.15 -4.54
C MET A 57 -6.34 -12.64 -4.67
N ALA A 58 -5.35 -13.44 -4.28
CA ALA A 58 -3.95 -13.06 -4.37
C ALA A 58 -3.50 -12.87 -5.83
N ARG A 59 -3.91 -13.74 -6.75
CA ARG A 59 -3.61 -13.61 -8.18
C ARG A 59 -4.19 -12.30 -8.75
N LYS A 60 -5.43 -11.94 -8.40
CA LYS A 60 -6.06 -10.70 -8.82
C LYS A 60 -5.32 -9.46 -8.28
N ALA A 61 -4.89 -9.49 -7.01
CA ALA A 61 -4.10 -8.42 -6.43
C ALA A 61 -2.72 -8.29 -7.11
N ILE A 62 -2.05 -9.41 -7.44
CA ILE A 62 -0.77 -9.42 -8.13
C ILE A 62 -0.91 -8.93 -9.58
N GLU A 63 -2.00 -9.27 -10.24
CA GLU A 63 -2.32 -8.79 -11.61
C GLU A 63 -2.50 -7.28 -11.63
N SER A 64 -3.20 -6.69 -10.64
CA SER A 64 -3.43 -5.24 -10.57
C SER A 64 -2.15 -4.41 -10.47
N VAL A 65 -1.03 -5.02 -10.02
CA VAL A 65 0.30 -4.39 -9.95
C VAL A 65 1.25 -4.85 -11.07
N GLY A 66 0.77 -5.62 -12.05
CA GLY A 66 1.52 -6.06 -13.24
C GLY A 66 2.60 -7.11 -12.96
N LEU A 67 2.40 -8.00 -11.99
CA LEU A 67 3.39 -9.01 -11.57
C LEU A 67 2.96 -10.47 -11.80
N THR A 68 1.97 -10.73 -12.64
CA THR A 68 1.47 -12.10 -12.92
C THR A 68 2.59 -13.06 -13.38
N HIS A 69 3.59 -12.55 -14.07
CA HIS A 69 4.76 -13.32 -14.54
C HIS A 69 5.77 -13.64 -13.44
N ARG A 70 5.57 -13.15 -12.19
CA ARG A 70 6.47 -13.31 -11.05
C ARG A 70 5.90 -14.13 -9.90
N LEU A 71 4.75 -14.76 -10.05
CA LEU A 71 4.01 -15.48 -8.98
C LEU A 71 4.89 -16.41 -8.13
N ASN A 72 5.77 -17.16 -8.77
CA ASN A 72 6.63 -18.16 -8.14
C ASN A 72 8.04 -17.66 -7.79
N TYR A 73 8.31 -16.36 -7.94
CA TYR A 73 9.60 -15.76 -7.61
C TYR A 73 9.68 -15.44 -6.11
N GLU A 74 10.87 -15.61 -5.54
CA GLU A 74 11.16 -15.14 -4.19
C GLU A 74 11.61 -13.67 -4.20
N PRO A 75 11.50 -12.94 -3.06
CA PRO A 75 11.96 -11.55 -2.96
C PRO A 75 13.41 -11.32 -3.37
N SER A 76 14.29 -12.30 -3.16
CA SER A 76 15.71 -12.26 -3.57
C SER A 76 15.90 -12.13 -5.09
N GLN A 77 14.91 -12.54 -5.88
CA GLN A 77 14.92 -12.57 -7.34
C GLN A 77 14.25 -11.33 -7.96
N LEU A 78 13.77 -10.39 -7.13
CA LEU A 78 13.01 -9.23 -7.55
C LEU A 78 13.84 -7.94 -7.44
N SER A 79 13.63 -7.01 -8.38
CA SER A 79 14.10 -5.63 -8.24
C SER A 79 13.40 -4.90 -7.10
N GLY A 80 13.94 -3.76 -6.65
CA GLY A 80 13.31 -2.92 -5.61
C GLY A 80 11.88 -2.52 -5.96
N GLY A 81 11.67 -2.06 -7.20
CA GLY A 81 10.33 -1.69 -7.69
C GLY A 81 9.35 -2.88 -7.77
N GLU A 82 9.84 -4.08 -8.13
CA GLU A 82 9.01 -5.29 -8.09
C GLU A 82 8.63 -5.66 -6.65
N LYS A 83 9.60 -5.60 -5.70
CA LYS A 83 9.32 -5.85 -4.27
C LYS A 83 8.26 -4.90 -3.72
N GLN A 84 8.34 -3.62 -4.08
CA GLN A 84 7.34 -2.63 -3.64
C GLN A 84 5.96 -2.92 -4.23
N ARG A 85 5.89 -3.32 -5.51
CA ARG A 85 4.62 -3.74 -6.11
C ARG A 85 4.04 -5.00 -5.45
N VAL A 86 4.88 -5.95 -5.01
CA VAL A 86 4.41 -7.09 -4.19
C VAL A 86 3.85 -6.62 -2.86
N ALA A 87 4.51 -5.67 -2.18
CA ALA A 87 4.03 -5.10 -0.93
C ALA A 87 2.68 -4.37 -1.12
N ILE A 88 2.49 -3.68 -2.25
CA ILE A 88 1.21 -3.07 -2.61
C ILE A 88 0.14 -4.15 -2.83
N ALA A 89 0.42 -5.20 -3.62
CA ALA A 89 -0.53 -6.29 -3.84
C ALA A 89 -0.94 -6.97 -2.52
N ARG A 90 0.01 -7.18 -1.61
CA ARG A 90 -0.26 -7.70 -0.27
C ARG A 90 -1.16 -6.77 0.54
N ALA A 91 -0.96 -5.47 0.47
CA ALA A 91 -1.81 -4.49 1.15
C ALA A 91 -3.25 -4.47 0.60
N LEU A 92 -3.44 -4.84 -0.68
CA LEU A 92 -4.73 -4.82 -1.38
C LEU A 92 -5.55 -6.10 -1.24
N VAL A 93 -4.96 -7.22 -0.87
CA VAL A 93 -5.59 -8.55 -1.01
C VAL A 93 -6.92 -8.69 -0.26
N ASN A 94 -7.07 -8.00 0.88
CA ASN A 94 -8.32 -7.94 1.67
C ASN A 94 -9.25 -6.81 1.23
N ASN A 95 -8.96 -6.09 0.14
CA ASN A 95 -9.72 -4.94 -0.33
C ASN A 95 -9.99 -3.89 0.76
N PRO A 96 -8.95 -3.30 1.39
CA PRO A 96 -9.07 -2.41 2.54
C PRO A 96 -9.74 -1.08 2.19
N ASP A 97 -10.41 -0.46 3.19
CA ASP A 97 -10.99 0.88 3.02
C ASP A 97 -9.92 1.99 3.00
N VAL A 98 -8.84 1.78 3.77
CA VAL A 98 -7.73 2.75 3.92
C VAL A 98 -6.39 2.07 3.73
N ILE A 99 -5.50 2.70 2.97
CA ILE A 99 -4.12 2.25 2.75
C ILE A 99 -3.16 3.30 3.30
N PHE A 100 -2.33 2.88 4.25
CA PHE A 100 -1.19 3.66 4.75
C PHE A 100 0.03 3.36 3.90
N ALA A 101 0.60 4.37 3.26
CA ALA A 101 1.82 4.26 2.45
C ALA A 101 2.93 5.10 3.11
N ASP A 102 3.82 4.41 3.81
CA ASP A 102 4.94 5.02 4.53
C ASP A 102 6.19 5.00 3.66
N GLU A 103 6.59 6.20 3.19
CA GLU A 103 7.73 6.41 2.28
C GLU A 103 7.79 5.39 1.12
N PRO A 104 6.70 5.22 0.34
CA PRO A 104 6.57 4.10 -0.60
C PRO A 104 7.60 4.10 -1.73
N THR A 105 8.31 5.22 -1.94
CA THR A 105 9.33 5.41 -2.97
C THR A 105 10.74 5.59 -2.41
N GLY A 106 10.89 5.64 -1.08
CA GLY A 106 12.16 6.00 -0.42
C GLY A 106 13.37 5.14 -0.81
N ASN A 107 13.16 3.85 -1.07
CA ASN A 107 14.20 2.88 -1.45
C ASN A 107 14.23 2.55 -2.96
N LEU A 108 13.62 3.37 -3.80
CA LEU A 108 13.48 3.12 -5.24
C LEU A 108 14.28 4.13 -6.08
N ASP A 109 14.69 3.70 -7.26
CA ASP A 109 15.14 4.62 -8.31
C ASP A 109 13.94 5.40 -8.87
N SER A 110 14.21 6.53 -9.55
CA SER A 110 13.16 7.43 -10.04
C SER A 110 12.14 6.75 -10.95
N LYS A 111 12.57 5.83 -11.83
CA LYS A 111 11.67 5.14 -12.74
C LYS A 111 10.75 4.16 -12.01
N SER A 112 11.29 3.41 -11.06
CA SER A 112 10.52 2.50 -10.22
C SER A 112 9.56 3.27 -9.30
N GLY A 113 10.01 4.42 -8.77
CA GLY A 113 9.19 5.32 -7.95
C GLY A 113 7.99 5.87 -8.73
N GLU A 114 8.18 6.30 -9.98
CA GLU A 114 7.10 6.76 -10.87
C GLU A 114 6.01 5.69 -11.02
N VAL A 115 6.40 4.45 -11.37
CA VAL A 115 5.46 3.34 -11.52
C VAL A 115 4.69 3.06 -10.23
N VAL A 116 5.36 3.09 -9.07
CA VAL A 116 4.73 2.88 -7.77
C VAL A 116 3.72 3.99 -7.45
N MET A 117 4.07 5.26 -7.69
CA MET A 117 3.16 6.38 -7.46
C MET A 117 1.96 6.36 -8.40
N GLU A 118 2.14 5.96 -9.66
CA GLU A 118 1.03 5.75 -10.60
C GLU A 118 0.05 4.67 -10.10
N ILE A 119 0.56 3.55 -9.58
CA ILE A 119 -0.29 2.50 -9.01
C ILE A 119 -1.07 3.06 -7.81
N ILE A 120 -0.39 3.72 -6.84
CA ILE A 120 -1.03 4.30 -5.66
C ILE A 120 -2.11 5.32 -6.07
N GLN A 121 -1.83 6.14 -7.08
CA GLN A 121 -2.81 7.10 -7.59
C GLN A 121 -4.04 6.41 -8.18
N LYS A 122 -3.87 5.35 -8.99
CA LYS A 122 -4.98 4.55 -9.54
C LYS A 122 -5.83 3.90 -8.46
N LEU A 123 -5.22 3.39 -7.39
CA LEU A 123 -5.95 2.85 -6.24
C LEU A 123 -6.91 3.86 -5.63
N ASN A 124 -6.52 5.12 -5.57
CA ASN A 124 -7.37 6.19 -5.07
C ASN A 124 -8.41 6.63 -6.12
N THR A 125 -7.98 6.96 -7.36
CA THR A 125 -8.85 7.61 -8.36
C THR A 125 -9.81 6.67 -9.06
N GLU A 126 -9.40 5.41 -9.30
CA GLU A 126 -10.17 4.44 -10.08
C GLU A 126 -10.83 3.38 -9.19
N MET A 127 -10.17 2.99 -8.08
CA MET A 127 -10.66 1.93 -7.20
C MET A 127 -11.30 2.45 -5.91
N GLY A 128 -11.20 3.77 -5.62
CA GLY A 128 -11.90 4.42 -4.52
C GLY A 128 -11.29 4.21 -3.13
N HIS A 129 -10.08 3.66 -3.03
CA HIS A 129 -9.39 3.52 -1.74
C HIS A 129 -8.99 4.87 -1.17
N THR A 130 -9.13 5.04 0.14
CA THR A 130 -8.53 6.17 0.85
C THR A 130 -7.05 5.91 1.05
N ILE A 131 -6.18 6.82 0.59
CA ILE A 131 -4.72 6.70 0.74
C ILE A 131 -4.22 7.73 1.76
N ILE A 132 -3.51 7.25 2.78
CA ILE A 132 -2.74 8.10 3.70
C ILE A 132 -1.27 7.93 3.34
N LEU A 133 -0.75 8.91 2.61
CA LEU A 133 0.63 8.93 2.14
C LEU A 133 1.51 9.68 3.14
N ILE A 134 2.50 9.00 3.70
CA ILE A 134 3.48 9.56 4.63
C ILE A 134 4.77 9.74 3.87
N THR A 135 5.29 10.97 3.82
CA THR A 135 6.54 11.28 3.13
C THR A 135 7.14 12.59 3.62
N HIS A 136 8.46 12.70 3.56
CA HIS A 136 9.19 13.95 3.75
C HIS A 136 9.53 14.64 2.42
N GLU A 137 9.23 14.01 1.29
CA GLU A 137 9.49 14.54 -0.05
C GLU A 137 8.31 15.41 -0.51
N THR A 138 8.54 16.70 -0.72
CA THR A 138 7.51 17.64 -1.22
C THR A 138 6.91 17.17 -2.55
N TYR A 139 7.76 16.64 -3.44
CA TYR A 139 7.35 16.12 -4.75
C TYR A 139 6.33 14.98 -4.64
N THR A 140 6.59 14.04 -3.74
CA THR A 140 5.71 12.89 -3.47
C THR A 140 4.40 13.35 -2.82
N ALA A 141 4.45 14.35 -1.92
CA ALA A 141 3.25 14.91 -1.29
C ALA A 141 2.28 15.57 -2.29
N GLU A 142 2.77 16.12 -3.41
CA GLU A 142 1.92 16.73 -4.46
C GLU A 142 1.00 15.76 -5.20
N TYR A 143 1.19 14.44 -5.03
CA TYR A 143 0.24 13.43 -5.53
C TYR A 143 -1.04 13.34 -4.70
N ALA A 144 -1.07 13.88 -3.48
CA ALA A 144 -2.24 13.90 -2.62
C ALA A 144 -3.21 15.04 -2.97
N GLU A 145 -4.46 14.93 -2.51
CA GLU A 145 -5.47 16.01 -2.61
C GLU A 145 -5.36 17.01 -1.47
N ARG A 146 -4.79 16.58 -0.34
CA ARG A 146 -4.64 17.36 0.89
C ARG A 146 -3.31 17.04 1.53
N ILE A 147 -2.59 18.05 1.98
CA ILE A 147 -1.30 17.92 2.65
C ILE A 147 -1.45 18.47 4.07
N ILE A 148 -1.19 17.61 5.06
CA ILE A 148 -1.09 17.97 6.47
C ILE A 148 0.40 17.93 6.83
N ARG A 149 0.97 19.08 7.20
CA ARG A 149 2.36 19.17 7.66
C ARG A 149 2.41 19.07 9.16
N LEU A 150 3.25 18.15 9.64
CA LEU A 150 3.53 17.96 11.05
C LEU A 150 4.93 18.48 11.38
N ARG A 151 5.07 19.19 12.48
CA ARG A 151 6.34 19.63 13.03
C ARG A 151 6.31 19.52 14.55
N ASP A 152 7.31 18.86 15.10
CA ASP A 152 7.46 18.64 16.55
C ASP A 152 6.20 18.05 17.23
N GLY A 153 5.45 17.20 16.49
CA GLY A 153 4.21 16.56 16.97
C GLY A 153 2.95 17.40 16.83
N GLU A 154 3.05 18.63 16.30
CA GLU A 154 1.91 19.53 16.08
C GLU A 154 1.61 19.71 14.59
N ILE A 155 0.35 20.07 14.27
CA ILE A 155 -0.06 20.40 12.89
C ILE A 155 0.42 21.82 12.58
N GLU A 156 1.44 21.94 11.73
CA GLU A 156 1.95 23.20 11.23
C GLU A 156 1.04 23.80 10.16
N SER A 157 0.53 22.98 9.25
CA SER A 157 -0.39 23.40 8.20
C SER A 157 -1.28 22.28 7.70
N ASP A 158 -2.45 22.65 7.15
CA ASP A 158 -3.44 21.78 6.53
C ASP A 158 -3.97 22.46 5.27
N THR A 159 -3.57 21.97 4.11
CA THR A 159 -3.81 22.63 2.82
C THR A 159 -4.33 21.68 1.76
N LYS A 160 -5.27 22.15 0.92
CA LYS A 160 -5.68 21.45 -0.29
C LYS A 160 -4.69 21.70 -1.41
N VAL A 161 -4.39 20.65 -2.18
CA VAL A 161 -3.57 20.75 -3.40
C VAL A 161 -4.47 21.18 -4.55
N LEU A 162 -4.27 22.40 -5.07
CA LEU A 162 -5.11 22.99 -6.13
C LEU A 162 -4.89 22.32 -7.48
N SER A 163 -3.69 21.81 -7.75
CA SER A 163 -3.34 21.08 -8.96
C SER A 163 -2.58 19.82 -8.57
N ARG A 164 -3.32 18.72 -8.43
CA ARG A 164 -2.76 17.43 -8.11
C ARG A 164 -1.83 16.97 -9.22
N ARG A 165 -0.67 16.47 -8.87
CA ARG A 165 0.24 15.88 -9.83
C ARG A 165 -0.37 14.59 -10.41
N VAL A 166 -0.40 14.50 -11.74
CA VAL A 166 -0.88 13.32 -12.47
C VAL A 166 0.22 12.91 -13.45
N GLY A 167 0.91 11.82 -13.15
CA GLY A 167 2.03 11.34 -13.97
C GLY A 167 3.19 12.34 -14.05
N GLY A 168 4.18 12.06 -14.89
CA GLY A 168 5.32 12.93 -15.13
C GLY A 168 6.61 12.42 -14.51
N LYS A 169 7.76 12.98 -14.88
CA LYS A 169 9.07 12.55 -14.37
C LYS A 169 9.08 12.61 -12.84
N PHE A 170 9.23 11.46 -12.22
CA PHE A 170 9.49 11.36 -10.79
C PHE A 170 10.90 11.90 -10.53
N ILE A 171 11.00 12.98 -9.77
CA ILE A 171 12.26 13.60 -9.39
C ILE A 171 12.47 13.28 -7.92
N LYS A 172 13.54 12.58 -7.64
CA LYS A 172 13.98 12.24 -6.29
C LYS A 172 15.04 13.23 -5.85
#